data_4203aed88f3b49837bfba3e0e24c10a7
#
_entry.id   4203aed88f3b49837bfba3e0e24c10a7
#
_cell.length_a   1.000
_cell.length_b   1.000
_cell.length_c   1.000
_cell.angle_alpha   90.00
_cell.angle_beta   90.00
_cell.angle_gamma   90.00
#
_symmetry.space_group_name_H-M   'P 1'
#
loop_
_entity.id
_entity.type
_entity.pdbx_description
1 polymer ?
#
loop_
_entity_poly.entity_id
_entity_poly.type
_entity_poly.pdbx_seq_one_letter_code
_entity_poly.pdbx_strand_id
1 'polypeptide(L)'
;MTELIPGLPEEIALECLLRLHYTTHRVASQVCKRWRPILQSRYFYYQRKQNGLTHIAACLIQAIPDQNEGLPLFCQVTSSEGKLVLLGGWDPVNYEPLSQVFVYEFTTRQWRRGKDMPESRSFFAVGELNGRIIIAGGHDENKNALKTAWVYDVIQDEWSELPEMSQERDECEGVVIGSEFWVVSGYRTDSQGGFEGSAESIELGASKWKRVEDAWKVSQCPRSSLGVSKDEQLFSWAESGSALKVGASSVHLGEKTFVSGSAYEGGPQGFFLVDGQNGKWERLNVTSEFCGFVQSGCCVEI
;
A
#
# COMPACT_ATOMS: atom_id res chain seq x y z
N MET A 1 30.84 -26.65 -7.38
CA MET A 1 29.61 -25.83 -7.29
C MET A 1 28.57 -26.52 -8.17
N THR A 2 27.38 -26.80 -7.66
CA THR A 2 26.31 -27.39 -8.49
C THR A 2 25.76 -26.31 -9.40
N GLU A 3 25.73 -26.56 -10.71
CA GLU A 3 25.15 -25.64 -11.71
C GLU A 3 23.71 -25.26 -11.35
N LEU A 4 23.30 -24.04 -11.68
CA LEU A 4 21.92 -23.55 -11.43
C LEU A 4 20.90 -24.33 -12.30
N ILE A 5 21.26 -24.52 -13.58
CA ILE A 5 20.59 -25.43 -14.50
C ILE A 5 21.69 -26.31 -15.11
N PRO A 6 21.62 -27.65 -15.00
CA PRO A 6 22.64 -28.55 -15.53
C PRO A 6 22.91 -28.31 -17.02
N GLY A 7 24.17 -28.15 -17.36
CA GLY A 7 24.63 -27.93 -18.76
C GLY A 7 24.49 -26.47 -19.25
N LEU A 8 24.08 -25.52 -18.39
CA LEU A 8 24.05 -24.09 -18.77
C LEU A 8 25.05 -23.26 -17.94
N PRO A 9 25.74 -22.30 -18.54
CA PRO A 9 26.46 -21.24 -17.82
C PRO A 9 25.51 -20.55 -16.82
N GLU A 10 26.04 -20.08 -15.68
CA GLU A 10 25.26 -19.49 -14.58
C GLU A 10 24.43 -18.28 -15.05
N GLU A 11 25.00 -17.43 -15.92
CA GLU A 11 24.35 -16.23 -16.47
C GLU A 11 23.15 -16.60 -17.35
N ILE A 12 23.29 -17.64 -18.18
CA ILE A 12 22.21 -18.11 -19.06
C ILE A 12 21.13 -18.78 -18.24
N ALA A 13 21.51 -19.55 -17.23
CA ALA A 13 20.56 -20.18 -16.33
C ALA A 13 19.74 -19.15 -15.54
N LEU A 14 20.38 -18.07 -15.06
CA LEU A 14 19.68 -16.96 -14.40
C LEU A 14 18.74 -16.24 -15.36
N GLU A 15 19.18 -15.97 -16.60
CA GLU A 15 18.36 -15.34 -17.63
C GLU A 15 17.11 -16.17 -17.95
N CYS A 16 17.22 -17.50 -17.98
CA CYS A 16 16.07 -18.39 -18.12
C CYS A 16 15.07 -18.21 -16.96
N LEU A 17 15.55 -18.11 -15.72
CA LEU A 17 14.68 -17.88 -14.55
C LEU A 17 14.02 -16.51 -14.58
N LEU A 18 14.76 -15.46 -14.96
CA LEU A 18 14.23 -14.09 -15.06
C LEU A 18 13.05 -14.00 -16.02
N ARG A 19 13.07 -14.75 -17.13
CA ARG A 19 12.01 -14.78 -18.16
C ARG A 19 10.78 -15.62 -17.78
N LEU A 20 10.81 -16.34 -16.67
CA LEU A 20 9.64 -17.07 -16.22
C LEU A 20 8.49 -16.11 -15.91
N HIS A 21 7.31 -16.41 -16.40
CA HIS A 21 6.11 -15.68 -16.01
C HIS A 21 5.84 -15.87 -14.51
N TYR A 22 5.44 -14.80 -13.79
CA TYR A 22 5.28 -14.84 -12.33
C TYR A 22 4.35 -15.94 -11.83
N THR A 23 3.33 -16.34 -12.63
CA THR A 23 2.41 -17.44 -12.29
C THR A 23 3.11 -18.78 -12.13
N THR A 24 4.29 -18.97 -12.75
CA THR A 24 5.09 -20.20 -12.68
C THR A 24 6.14 -20.19 -11.58
N HIS A 25 6.39 -19.05 -10.95
CA HIS A 25 7.41 -18.90 -9.90
C HIS A 25 7.20 -19.86 -8.72
N ARG A 26 5.92 -20.15 -8.37
CA ARG A 26 5.60 -21.11 -7.32
C ARG A 26 6.15 -22.51 -7.66
N VAL A 27 5.92 -22.99 -8.87
CA VAL A 27 6.42 -24.30 -9.31
C VAL A 27 7.94 -24.27 -9.41
N ALA A 28 8.50 -23.23 -10.02
CA ALA A 28 9.95 -23.06 -10.13
C ALA A 28 10.64 -23.03 -8.75
N SER A 29 10.04 -22.39 -7.74
CA SER A 29 10.59 -22.34 -6.37
C SER A 29 10.66 -23.72 -5.68
N GLN A 30 9.99 -24.72 -6.21
CA GLN A 30 9.96 -26.09 -5.69
C GLN A 30 10.93 -27.03 -6.42
N VAL A 31 11.54 -26.60 -7.53
CA VAL A 31 12.43 -27.44 -8.34
C VAL A 31 13.68 -27.84 -7.55
N CYS A 32 14.34 -26.87 -6.90
CA CYS A 32 15.49 -27.17 -6.06
C CYS A 32 15.72 -26.11 -4.99
N LYS A 33 16.56 -26.46 -3.98
CA LYS A 33 16.90 -25.54 -2.87
C LYS A 33 17.61 -24.25 -3.28
N ARG A 34 18.22 -24.19 -4.48
CA ARG A 34 18.90 -23.01 -5.01
C ARG A 34 17.94 -22.01 -5.67
N TRP A 35 16.90 -22.50 -6.36
CA TRP A 35 16.00 -21.63 -7.10
C TRP A 35 15.13 -20.76 -6.20
N ARG A 36 14.61 -21.34 -5.11
CA ARG A 36 13.73 -20.60 -4.19
C ARG A 36 14.34 -19.27 -3.66
N PRO A 37 15.53 -19.28 -3.03
CA PRO A 37 16.14 -18.05 -2.53
C PRO A 37 16.48 -17.06 -3.65
N ILE A 38 16.81 -17.54 -4.86
CA ILE A 38 17.05 -16.67 -6.01
C ILE A 38 15.75 -15.96 -6.40
N LEU A 39 14.67 -16.71 -6.63
CA LEU A 39 13.37 -16.18 -7.04
C LEU A 39 12.74 -15.22 -6.00
N GLN A 40 13.10 -15.34 -4.73
CA GLN A 40 12.63 -14.49 -3.62
C GLN A 40 13.57 -13.33 -3.31
N SER A 41 14.73 -13.25 -3.97
CA SER A 41 15.75 -12.25 -3.65
C SER A 41 15.40 -10.88 -4.23
N ARG A 42 15.84 -9.84 -3.51
CA ARG A 42 15.82 -8.44 -3.97
C ARG A 42 16.49 -8.29 -5.33
N TYR A 43 17.64 -8.95 -5.54
CA TYR A 43 18.38 -8.95 -6.79
C TYR A 43 17.51 -9.43 -7.96
N PHE A 44 16.82 -10.57 -7.82
CA PHE A 44 15.95 -11.14 -8.85
C PHE A 44 14.80 -10.20 -9.21
N TYR A 45 14.16 -9.61 -8.21
CA TYR A 45 13.09 -8.62 -8.40
C TYR A 45 13.59 -7.42 -9.22
N TYR A 46 14.71 -6.80 -8.84
CA TYR A 46 15.24 -5.64 -9.53
C TYR A 46 15.73 -5.96 -10.95
N GLN A 47 16.33 -7.13 -11.17
CA GLN A 47 16.70 -7.56 -12.51
C GLN A 47 15.47 -7.71 -13.41
N ARG A 48 14.37 -8.29 -12.93
CA ARG A 48 13.11 -8.36 -13.69
C ARG A 48 12.56 -6.97 -13.98
N LYS A 49 12.53 -6.09 -12.99
CA LYS A 49 12.04 -4.71 -13.12
C LYS A 49 12.84 -3.93 -14.16
N GLN A 50 14.17 -3.96 -14.08
CA GLN A 50 15.05 -3.28 -15.04
C GLN A 50 14.89 -3.78 -16.48
N ASN A 51 14.56 -5.07 -16.64
CA ASN A 51 14.35 -5.68 -17.94
C ASN A 51 12.88 -5.62 -18.42
N GLY A 52 11.99 -4.94 -17.70
CA GLY A 52 10.57 -4.83 -18.07
C GLY A 52 9.83 -6.18 -18.06
N LEU A 53 10.25 -7.12 -17.21
CA LEU A 53 9.69 -8.46 -17.08
C LEU A 53 8.70 -8.59 -15.92
N THR A 54 8.40 -7.49 -15.24
CA THR A 54 7.44 -7.43 -14.16
C THR A 54 6.02 -7.18 -14.67
N HIS A 55 5.04 -7.51 -13.84
CA HIS A 55 3.62 -7.29 -14.09
C HIS A 55 3.03 -6.44 -12.96
N ILE A 56 2.19 -5.49 -13.33
CA ILE A 56 1.50 -4.62 -12.38
C ILE A 56 0.13 -5.21 -12.08
N ALA A 57 -0.20 -5.37 -10.79
CA ALA A 57 -1.49 -5.85 -10.32
C ALA A 57 -2.06 -4.93 -9.24
N ALA A 58 -3.38 -4.65 -9.30
CA ALA A 58 -4.09 -4.02 -8.18
C ALA A 58 -4.48 -5.09 -7.17
N CYS A 59 -4.15 -4.85 -5.90
CA CYS A 59 -4.57 -5.66 -4.78
C CYS A 59 -5.54 -4.82 -3.92
N LEU A 60 -6.72 -5.37 -3.67
CA LEU A 60 -7.79 -4.71 -2.92
C LEU A 60 -8.17 -5.57 -1.72
N ILE A 61 -8.30 -4.94 -0.57
CA ILE A 61 -8.80 -5.57 0.65
C ILE A 61 -10.26 -5.14 0.83
N GLN A 62 -11.14 -6.14 0.91
CA GLN A 62 -12.56 -5.92 1.16
C GLN A 62 -12.93 -6.37 2.56
N ALA A 63 -13.82 -5.61 3.21
CA ALA A 63 -14.46 -6.09 4.42
C ALA A 63 -15.40 -7.26 4.05
N ILE A 64 -15.22 -8.40 4.70
CA ILE A 64 -16.13 -9.54 4.60
C ILE A 64 -16.99 -9.50 5.87
N PRO A 65 -18.28 -9.16 5.76
CA PRO A 65 -19.20 -9.25 6.90
C PRO A 65 -19.26 -10.69 7.41
N ASP A 66 -19.37 -10.87 8.72
CA ASP A 66 -19.66 -12.13 9.40
C ASP A 66 -18.57 -13.24 9.41
N GLN A 67 -17.31 -12.93 9.14
CA GLN A 67 -16.21 -13.89 9.36
C GLN A 67 -15.37 -13.49 10.57
N ASN A 68 -15.47 -14.27 11.65
CA ASN A 68 -14.66 -14.11 12.88
C ASN A 68 -13.16 -14.46 12.70
N GLU A 69 -12.77 -14.97 11.54
CA GLU A 69 -11.39 -15.31 11.17
C GLU A 69 -11.04 -14.59 9.86
N GLY A 70 -10.99 -13.27 9.89
CA GLY A 70 -10.69 -12.43 8.75
C GLY A 70 -9.39 -11.64 8.91
N LEU A 71 -9.03 -10.90 7.87
CA LEU A 71 -8.00 -9.88 7.95
C LEU A 71 -8.44 -8.79 8.94
N PRO A 72 -7.48 -8.10 9.61
CA PRO A 72 -7.80 -6.98 10.49
C PRO A 72 -8.67 -5.94 9.79
N LEU A 73 -9.65 -5.41 10.49
CA LEU A 73 -10.48 -4.32 9.98
C LEU A 73 -9.62 -3.07 9.79
N PHE A 74 -9.83 -2.33 8.71
CA PHE A 74 -9.11 -1.08 8.42
C PHE A 74 -7.57 -1.23 8.40
N CYS A 75 -7.06 -2.46 8.15
CA CYS A 75 -5.63 -2.65 7.94
C CYS A 75 -5.15 -1.84 6.73
N GLN A 76 -3.93 -1.36 6.79
CA GLN A 76 -3.28 -0.74 5.65
C GLN A 76 -2.68 -1.81 4.75
N VAL A 77 -2.78 -1.61 3.44
CA VAL A 77 -2.13 -2.49 2.47
C VAL A 77 -1.19 -1.66 1.60
N THR A 78 0.01 -2.18 1.43
CA THR A 78 1.01 -1.62 0.52
C THR A 78 1.80 -2.73 -0.12
N SER A 79 2.72 -2.40 -1.00
CA SER A 79 3.63 -3.39 -1.59
C SER A 79 5.06 -2.90 -1.51
N SER A 80 5.99 -3.82 -1.45
CA SER A 80 7.41 -3.53 -1.59
C SER A 80 8.11 -4.71 -2.22
N GLU A 81 8.93 -4.44 -3.24
CA GLU A 81 9.80 -5.43 -3.90
C GLU A 81 9.07 -6.72 -4.30
N GLY A 82 7.91 -6.58 -4.93
CA GLY A 82 7.10 -7.70 -5.42
C GLY A 82 6.36 -8.48 -4.33
N LYS A 83 6.22 -7.93 -3.14
CA LYS A 83 5.47 -8.52 -2.01
C LYS A 83 4.31 -7.63 -1.62
N LEU A 84 3.19 -8.23 -1.23
CA LEU A 84 2.07 -7.51 -0.63
C LEU A 84 2.26 -7.51 0.89
N VAL A 85 2.06 -6.36 1.52
CA VAL A 85 2.22 -6.20 2.97
C VAL A 85 0.97 -5.60 3.58
N LEU A 86 0.43 -6.28 4.59
CA LEU A 86 -0.68 -5.81 5.41
C LEU A 86 -0.14 -5.39 6.77
N LEU A 87 -0.61 -4.26 7.28
CA LEU A 87 -0.09 -3.63 8.49
C LEU A 87 -1.23 -3.15 9.38
N GLY A 88 -1.17 -3.49 10.66
CA GLY A 88 -2.06 -2.96 11.70
C GLY A 88 -3.53 -3.16 11.42
N GLY A 89 -4.31 -2.14 11.70
CA GLY A 89 -5.78 -2.18 11.66
C GLY A 89 -6.35 -2.56 13.02
N TRP A 90 -7.60 -2.99 13.03
CA TRP A 90 -8.31 -3.40 14.26
C TRP A 90 -8.55 -4.89 14.30
N ASP A 91 -8.42 -5.46 15.48
CA ASP A 91 -8.91 -6.80 15.75
C ASP A 91 -10.43 -6.86 15.55
N PRO A 92 -10.95 -7.79 14.73
CA PRO A 92 -12.39 -7.85 14.45
C PRO A 92 -13.25 -8.27 15.65
N VAL A 93 -12.65 -8.77 16.75
CA VAL A 93 -13.37 -9.26 17.94
C VAL A 93 -13.44 -8.20 19.02
N ASN A 94 -12.30 -7.58 19.38
CA ASN A 94 -12.22 -6.62 20.48
C ASN A 94 -12.10 -5.16 20.02
N TYR A 95 -11.92 -4.91 18.69
CA TYR A 95 -11.77 -3.59 18.10
C TYR A 95 -10.57 -2.79 18.63
N GLU A 96 -9.52 -3.49 19.05
CA GLU A 96 -8.26 -2.87 19.47
C GLU A 96 -7.30 -2.73 18.29
N PRO A 97 -6.51 -1.63 18.22
CA PRO A 97 -5.47 -1.47 17.21
C PRO A 97 -4.40 -2.56 17.32
N LEU A 98 -3.98 -3.07 16.20
CA LEU A 98 -2.99 -4.13 16.08
C LEU A 98 -1.62 -3.59 15.64
N SER A 99 -0.56 -4.27 16.07
CA SER A 99 0.81 -4.07 15.56
C SER A 99 1.21 -5.09 14.49
N GLN A 100 0.31 -5.98 14.13
CA GLN A 100 0.60 -7.14 13.29
C GLN A 100 0.99 -6.76 11.87
N VAL A 101 1.97 -7.50 11.31
CA VAL A 101 2.41 -7.39 9.93
C VAL A 101 2.31 -8.74 9.24
N PHE A 102 1.69 -8.77 8.08
CA PHE A 102 1.61 -9.96 7.23
C PHE A 102 2.17 -9.66 5.86
N VAL A 103 3.00 -10.56 5.35
CA VAL A 103 3.64 -10.43 4.05
C VAL A 103 3.22 -11.59 3.16
N TYR A 104 2.64 -11.27 2.00
CA TYR A 104 2.31 -12.25 0.98
C TYR A 104 3.41 -12.35 -0.07
N GLU A 105 3.92 -13.54 -0.24
CA GLU A 105 4.95 -13.89 -1.22
C GLU A 105 4.30 -14.46 -2.49
N PHE A 106 4.26 -13.70 -3.56
CA PHE A 106 3.70 -14.18 -4.85
C PHE A 106 4.45 -15.38 -5.42
N THR A 107 5.75 -15.49 -5.16
CA THR A 107 6.58 -16.61 -5.59
C THR A 107 6.13 -17.95 -5.00
N THR A 108 5.75 -17.95 -3.72
CA THR A 108 5.29 -19.17 -3.03
C THR A 108 3.78 -19.25 -2.89
N ARG A 109 3.09 -18.12 -3.08
CA ARG A 109 1.66 -17.91 -2.79
C ARG A 109 1.32 -18.21 -1.34
N GLN A 110 2.15 -17.74 -0.43
CA GLN A 110 1.98 -17.96 1.00
C GLN A 110 2.08 -16.66 1.77
N TRP A 111 1.31 -16.55 2.83
CA TRP A 111 1.45 -15.53 3.84
C TRP A 111 2.53 -15.94 4.85
N ARG A 112 3.30 -14.97 5.30
CA ARG A 112 4.15 -15.09 6.49
C ARG A 112 3.85 -13.96 7.44
N ARG A 113 4.07 -14.19 8.74
CA ARG A 113 4.14 -13.14 9.73
C ARG A 113 5.44 -12.37 9.53
N GLY A 114 5.36 -11.04 9.49
CA GLY A 114 6.51 -10.16 9.60
C GLY A 114 6.72 -9.73 11.04
N LYS A 115 7.80 -8.99 11.31
CA LYS A 115 8.07 -8.38 12.61
C LYS A 115 7.02 -7.31 12.88
N ASP A 116 6.38 -7.40 14.03
CA ASP A 116 5.33 -6.47 14.43
C ASP A 116 5.83 -5.02 14.43
N MET A 117 4.93 -4.08 14.14
CA MET A 117 5.21 -2.65 14.29
C MET A 117 5.64 -2.34 15.72
N PRO A 118 6.54 -1.37 15.94
CA PRO A 118 7.01 -1.01 17.27
C PRO A 118 5.90 -0.58 18.24
N GLU A 119 4.79 -0.09 17.70
CA GLU A 119 3.57 0.25 18.44
C GLU A 119 2.32 -0.10 17.64
N SER A 120 1.26 -0.49 18.34
CA SER A 120 -0.05 -0.74 17.71
C SER A 120 -0.62 0.57 17.18
N ARG A 121 -1.18 0.53 15.97
CA ARG A 121 -1.81 1.71 15.36
C ARG A 121 -2.86 1.37 14.34
N SER A 122 -3.80 2.28 14.18
CA SER A 122 -4.82 2.24 13.15
C SER A 122 -4.95 3.61 12.49
N PHE A 123 -5.55 3.65 11.29
CA PHE A 123 -5.81 4.87 10.51
C PHE A 123 -4.57 5.73 10.23
N PHE A 124 -3.41 5.11 10.12
CA PHE A 124 -2.12 5.77 9.83
C PHE A 124 -1.87 5.89 8.33
N ALA A 125 -0.96 6.78 7.97
CA ALA A 125 -0.44 6.94 6.62
C ALA A 125 0.56 5.83 6.30
N VAL A 126 0.49 5.27 5.08
CA VAL A 126 1.44 4.26 4.59
C VAL A 126 1.86 4.57 3.15
N GLY A 127 3.12 4.29 2.83
CA GLY A 127 3.64 4.40 1.47
C GLY A 127 4.91 3.57 1.27
N GLU A 128 5.25 3.31 0.02
CA GLU A 128 6.50 2.63 -0.35
C GLU A 128 7.44 3.61 -1.05
N LEU A 129 8.66 3.72 -0.58
CA LEU A 129 9.69 4.57 -1.15
C LEU A 129 11.04 3.83 -1.15
N ASN A 130 11.60 3.62 -2.34
CA ASN A 130 12.91 3.00 -2.53
C ASN A 130 13.07 1.62 -1.85
N GLY A 131 12.08 0.74 -1.97
CA GLY A 131 12.09 -0.59 -1.38
C GLY A 131 11.85 -0.61 0.13
N ARG A 132 11.38 0.50 0.70
CA ARG A 132 11.07 0.67 2.12
C ARG A 132 9.60 1.04 2.29
N ILE A 133 8.94 0.45 3.27
CA ILE A 133 7.60 0.86 3.67
C ILE A 133 7.71 1.88 4.79
N ILE A 134 7.09 3.03 4.61
CA ILE A 134 7.04 4.09 5.61
C ILE A 134 5.62 4.12 6.19
N ILE A 135 5.53 4.21 7.51
CA ILE A 135 4.28 4.43 8.24
C ILE A 135 4.43 5.66 9.12
N ALA A 136 3.36 6.45 9.26
CA ALA A 136 3.34 7.62 10.12
C ALA A 136 1.95 7.97 10.62
N GLY A 137 1.83 8.50 11.83
CA GLY A 137 0.56 8.93 12.41
C GLY A 137 -0.39 7.77 12.75
N GLY A 138 -1.68 8.02 12.63
CA GLY A 138 -2.74 7.15 13.12
C GLY A 138 -3.01 7.36 14.59
N HIS A 139 -3.68 6.44 15.26
CA HIS A 139 -3.92 6.47 16.69
C HIS A 139 -3.56 5.16 17.40
N ASP A 140 -3.27 5.26 18.69
CA ASP A 140 -2.99 4.17 19.61
C ASP A 140 -4.28 3.50 20.14
N GLU A 141 -4.14 2.55 21.06
CA GLU A 141 -5.24 1.85 21.74
C GLU A 141 -6.16 2.78 22.55
N ASN A 142 -5.63 3.93 23.00
CA ASN A 142 -6.39 4.93 23.75
C ASN A 142 -7.02 6.00 22.84
N LYS A 143 -6.92 5.81 21.51
CA LYS A 143 -7.33 6.77 20.47
C LYS A 143 -6.61 8.13 20.55
N ASN A 144 -5.39 8.15 21.08
CA ASN A 144 -4.52 9.30 20.97
C ASN A 144 -3.89 9.30 19.58
N ALA A 145 -3.97 10.44 18.90
CA ALA A 145 -3.30 10.63 17.62
C ALA A 145 -1.78 10.56 17.81
N LEU A 146 -1.10 9.97 16.83
CA LEU A 146 0.34 9.75 16.86
C LEU A 146 1.08 10.72 15.92
N LYS A 147 2.31 11.08 16.28
CA LYS A 147 3.26 11.80 15.41
C LYS A 147 4.49 10.96 15.07
N THR A 148 4.58 9.76 15.61
CA THR A 148 5.68 8.82 15.37
C THR A 148 5.64 8.27 13.96
N ALA A 149 6.82 7.97 13.40
CA ALA A 149 6.99 7.44 12.06
C ALA A 149 8.09 6.37 12.04
N TRP A 150 7.91 5.36 11.21
CA TRP A 150 8.79 4.20 11.12
C TRP A 150 8.98 3.75 9.68
N VAL A 151 10.13 3.13 9.42
CA VAL A 151 10.46 2.49 8.15
C VAL A 151 10.60 0.99 8.35
N TYR A 152 9.98 0.21 7.50
CA TYR A 152 10.08 -1.24 7.47
C TYR A 152 10.82 -1.73 6.23
N ASP A 153 11.87 -2.52 6.44
CA ASP A 153 12.52 -3.31 5.40
C ASP A 153 11.90 -4.70 5.36
N VAL A 154 11.12 -4.99 4.32
CA VAL A 154 10.39 -6.26 4.19
C VAL A 154 11.32 -7.47 4.02
N ILE A 155 12.51 -7.26 3.43
CA ILE A 155 13.49 -8.33 3.19
C ILE A 155 14.27 -8.65 4.46
N GLN A 156 14.71 -7.63 5.18
CA GLN A 156 15.45 -7.79 6.44
C GLN A 156 14.53 -8.11 7.61
N ASP A 157 13.23 -7.85 7.45
CA ASP A 157 12.20 -7.97 8.48
C ASP A 157 12.52 -7.10 9.71
N GLU A 158 12.92 -5.84 9.45
CA GLU A 158 13.38 -4.91 10.48
C GLU A 158 12.72 -3.55 10.38
N TRP A 159 12.46 -2.94 11.54
CA TRP A 159 11.96 -1.58 11.70
C TRP A 159 13.08 -0.63 12.08
N SER A 160 13.03 0.58 11.52
CA SER A 160 13.91 1.71 11.88
C SER A 160 13.05 2.93 12.13
N GLU A 161 13.39 3.70 13.16
CA GLU A 161 12.69 4.92 13.52
C GLU A 161 13.01 6.05 12.53
N LEU A 162 12.01 6.87 12.20
CA LEU A 162 12.14 8.15 11.53
C LEU A 162 11.97 9.29 12.55
N PRO A 163 12.44 10.51 12.22
CA PRO A 163 12.07 11.70 12.99
C PRO A 163 10.56 11.78 13.16
N GLU A 164 10.11 12.24 14.31
CA GLU A 164 8.68 12.52 14.54
C GLU A 164 8.19 13.65 13.63
N MET A 165 6.93 13.58 13.21
CA MET A 165 6.23 14.70 12.58
C MET A 165 6.13 15.89 13.54
N SER A 166 5.90 17.09 13.01
CA SER A 166 5.76 18.30 13.84
C SER A 166 4.51 18.27 14.72
N GLN A 167 3.50 17.49 14.33
CA GLN A 167 2.26 17.30 15.08
C GLN A 167 1.71 15.89 14.89
N GLU A 168 0.83 15.50 15.80
CA GLU A 168 0.08 14.25 15.73
C GLU A 168 -1.01 14.33 14.63
N ARG A 169 -1.26 13.18 13.94
CA ARG A 169 -2.22 13.10 12.83
C ARG A 169 -2.93 11.76 12.84
N ASP A 170 -4.18 11.74 13.28
CA ASP A 170 -5.04 10.58 13.13
C ASP A 170 -5.88 10.68 11.85
N GLU A 171 -6.31 9.55 11.31
CA GLU A 171 -7.05 9.45 10.03
C GLU A 171 -6.37 10.21 8.87
N CYS A 172 -5.06 10.27 8.88
CA CYS A 172 -4.26 10.82 7.78
C CYS A 172 -4.12 9.80 6.63
N GLU A 173 -3.67 10.28 5.47
CA GLU A 173 -3.38 9.42 4.32
C GLU A 173 -1.94 9.60 3.85
N GLY A 174 -1.34 8.49 3.40
CA GLY A 174 0.03 8.47 2.88
C GLY A 174 0.08 8.46 1.36
N VAL A 175 1.01 9.23 0.80
CA VAL A 175 1.30 9.19 -0.63
C VAL A 175 2.77 9.46 -0.89
N VAL A 176 3.31 8.90 -1.97
CA VAL A 176 4.67 9.20 -2.42
C VAL A 176 4.59 10.12 -3.63
N ILE A 177 5.29 11.25 -3.56
CA ILE A 177 5.39 12.23 -4.63
C ILE A 177 6.88 12.48 -4.90
N GLY A 178 7.34 12.14 -6.10
CA GLY A 178 8.77 12.21 -6.42
C GLY A 178 9.61 11.32 -5.51
N SER A 179 10.51 11.91 -4.74
CA SER A 179 11.40 11.24 -3.77
C SER A 179 10.96 11.38 -2.32
N GLU A 180 9.77 11.93 -2.07
CA GLU A 180 9.27 12.21 -0.73
C GLU A 180 8.04 11.37 -0.38
N PHE A 181 7.98 10.90 0.86
CA PHE A 181 6.76 10.38 1.46
C PHE A 181 6.00 11.51 2.14
N TRP A 182 4.73 11.65 1.81
CA TRP A 182 3.83 12.68 2.31
C TRP A 182 2.77 12.08 3.23
N VAL A 183 2.53 12.75 4.36
CA VAL A 183 1.41 12.50 5.27
C VAL A 183 0.45 13.67 5.13
N VAL A 184 -0.74 13.39 4.61
CA VAL A 184 -1.71 14.41 4.22
C VAL A 184 -2.83 14.50 5.23
N SER A 185 -3.11 15.70 5.73
CA SER A 185 -4.24 16.01 6.61
C SER A 185 -4.21 15.22 7.94
N GLY A 186 -5.36 14.74 8.39
CA GLY A 186 -5.55 14.13 9.70
C GLY A 186 -5.95 15.15 10.74
N TYR A 187 -6.24 14.68 11.96
CA TYR A 187 -6.59 15.53 13.09
C TYR A 187 -5.80 15.15 14.35
N ARG A 188 -5.77 16.03 15.31
CA ARG A 188 -5.11 15.86 16.60
C ARG A 188 -6.07 15.26 17.61
N THR A 189 -5.54 14.69 18.67
CA THR A 189 -6.32 14.09 19.79
C THR A 189 -7.38 15.06 20.35
N ASP A 190 -7.04 16.35 20.47
CA ASP A 190 -7.93 17.38 21.01
C ASP A 190 -8.94 17.96 20.01
N SER A 191 -8.85 17.57 18.73
CA SER A 191 -9.67 18.10 17.63
C SER A 191 -10.24 17.03 16.73
N GLN A 192 -10.73 15.93 17.32
CA GLN A 192 -11.26 14.78 16.60
C GLN A 192 -12.26 15.17 15.51
N GLY A 193 -12.01 14.71 14.28
CA GLY A 193 -12.82 15.03 13.10
C GLY A 193 -12.55 16.41 12.50
N GLY A 194 -11.68 17.23 13.12
CA GLY A 194 -11.21 18.50 12.60
C GLY A 194 -10.02 18.34 11.68
N PHE A 195 -10.26 17.87 10.44
CA PHE A 195 -9.21 17.60 9.47
C PHE A 195 -8.44 18.86 9.07
N GLU A 196 -7.12 18.78 9.21
CA GLU A 196 -6.22 19.90 8.90
C GLU A 196 -5.92 19.98 7.39
N GLY A 197 -5.75 21.20 6.88
CA GLY A 197 -5.35 21.44 5.49
C GLY A 197 -3.86 21.22 5.21
N SER A 198 -3.05 20.98 6.26
CA SER A 198 -1.60 20.81 6.12
C SER A 198 -1.20 19.38 5.79
N ALA A 199 -0.02 19.22 5.19
CA ALA A 199 0.68 17.97 5.04
C ALA A 199 2.11 18.08 5.60
N GLU A 200 2.74 16.94 5.82
CA GLU A 200 4.17 16.87 6.12
C GLU A 200 4.84 15.86 5.18
N SER A 201 6.02 16.18 4.67
CA SER A 201 6.78 15.29 3.80
C SER A 201 8.19 15.03 4.31
N ILE A 202 8.75 13.87 3.94
CA ILE A 202 10.11 13.48 4.30
C ILE A 202 10.76 12.68 3.17
N GLU A 203 12.04 12.97 2.90
CA GLU A 203 12.92 12.09 2.14
C GLU A 203 13.58 11.09 3.09
N LEU A 204 13.84 9.86 2.62
CA LEU A 204 14.58 8.88 3.42
C LEU A 204 16.00 9.40 3.72
N GLY A 205 16.36 9.39 5.01
CA GLY A 205 17.64 9.93 5.49
C GLY A 205 17.62 11.41 5.90
N ALA A 206 16.51 12.11 5.69
CA ALA A 206 16.35 13.47 6.22
C ALA A 206 16.21 13.46 7.76
N SER A 207 16.68 14.53 8.40
CA SER A 207 16.65 14.65 9.86
C SER A 207 15.35 15.26 10.40
N LYS A 208 14.46 15.75 9.53
CA LYS A 208 13.19 16.39 9.90
C LYS A 208 12.20 16.37 8.76
N TRP A 209 10.92 16.41 9.10
CA TRP A 209 9.82 16.62 8.18
C TRP A 209 9.75 18.06 7.68
N LYS A 210 9.29 18.22 6.45
CA LYS A 210 8.92 19.52 5.86
C LYS A 210 7.41 19.67 6.00
N ARG A 211 6.94 20.77 6.60
CA ARG A 211 5.52 21.08 6.68
C ARG A 211 5.09 21.89 5.47
N VAL A 212 3.94 21.54 4.90
CA VAL A 212 3.31 22.21 3.75
C VAL A 212 1.91 22.64 4.17
N GLU A 213 1.67 23.94 4.21
CA GLU A 213 0.36 24.50 4.53
C GLU A 213 -0.54 24.46 3.30
N ASP A 214 -1.86 24.40 3.51
CA ASP A 214 -2.88 24.39 2.46
C ASP A 214 -2.70 23.30 1.38
N ALA A 215 -2.02 22.19 1.74
CA ALA A 215 -1.80 21.06 0.86
C ALA A 215 -3.08 20.28 0.57
N TRP A 216 -3.99 20.22 1.54
CA TRP A 216 -5.29 19.56 1.45
C TRP A 216 -6.41 20.57 1.64
N LYS A 217 -7.11 20.90 0.55
CA LYS A 217 -8.13 21.96 0.53
C LYS A 217 -9.52 21.47 0.93
N VAL A 218 -9.68 20.17 1.09
CA VAL A 218 -10.92 19.53 1.44
C VAL A 218 -10.97 19.35 2.95
N SER A 219 -11.98 19.88 3.62
CA SER A 219 -12.18 19.71 5.07
C SER A 219 -12.78 18.32 5.43
N GLN A 220 -12.42 17.30 4.65
CA GLN A 220 -12.88 15.93 4.82
C GLN A 220 -11.70 14.99 5.01
N CYS A 221 -11.98 13.80 5.55
CA CYS A 221 -11.01 12.73 5.68
C CYS A 221 -10.33 12.43 4.34
N PRO A 222 -9.00 12.45 4.24
CA PRO A 222 -8.28 12.14 3.00
C PRO A 222 -8.28 10.64 2.68
N ARG A 223 -8.53 9.82 3.69
CA ARG A 223 -8.39 8.36 3.60
C ARG A 223 -9.16 7.78 2.42
N SER A 224 -8.43 6.99 1.63
CA SER A 224 -8.92 6.33 0.42
C SER A 224 -9.44 7.25 -0.69
N SER A 225 -9.63 8.56 -0.43
CA SER A 225 -10.10 9.52 -1.42
C SER A 225 -8.99 10.38 -2.05
N LEU A 226 -7.79 10.34 -1.49
CA LEU A 226 -6.64 11.09 -1.96
C LEU A 226 -6.19 10.63 -3.34
N GLY A 227 -5.96 11.57 -4.23
CA GLY A 227 -5.34 11.37 -5.52
C GLY A 227 -4.22 12.38 -5.75
N VAL A 228 -3.30 12.02 -6.67
CA VAL A 228 -2.22 12.91 -7.12
C VAL A 228 -2.40 13.15 -8.62
N SER A 229 -2.43 14.42 -9.02
CA SER A 229 -2.50 14.82 -10.44
C SER A 229 -1.14 14.66 -11.12
N LYS A 230 -1.10 14.81 -12.45
CA LYS A 230 0.15 14.82 -13.23
C LYS A 230 1.11 15.95 -12.84
N ASP A 231 0.56 17.06 -12.34
CA ASP A 231 1.32 18.22 -11.86
C ASP A 231 1.66 18.10 -10.36
N GLU A 232 1.60 16.88 -9.83
CA GLU A 232 1.91 16.54 -8.42
C GLU A 232 1.01 17.27 -7.40
N GLN A 233 -0.20 17.71 -7.82
CA GLN A 233 -1.16 18.34 -6.93
C GLN A 233 -2.07 17.30 -6.29
N LEU A 234 -2.33 17.48 -4.99
CA LEU A 234 -3.26 16.64 -4.23
C LEU A 234 -4.71 17.04 -4.55
N PHE A 235 -5.57 16.06 -4.72
CA PHE A 235 -7.01 16.26 -4.93
C PHE A 235 -7.83 15.12 -4.32
N SER A 236 -9.14 15.33 -4.14
CA SER A 236 -10.06 14.29 -3.68
C SER A 236 -10.84 13.70 -4.86
N TRP A 237 -10.82 12.38 -4.99
CA TRP A 237 -11.65 11.66 -5.94
C TRP A 237 -13.16 11.89 -5.71
N ALA A 238 -13.57 12.08 -4.44
CA ALA A 238 -14.96 12.39 -4.10
C ALA A 238 -15.44 13.75 -4.63
N GLU A 239 -14.53 14.71 -4.80
CA GLU A 239 -14.82 16.06 -5.30
C GLU A 239 -14.53 16.26 -6.79
N SER A 240 -13.85 15.32 -7.44
CA SER A 240 -13.40 15.44 -8.84
C SER A 240 -14.52 15.48 -9.90
N GLY A 241 -15.78 15.63 -9.49
CA GLY A 241 -16.93 15.59 -10.41
C GLY A 241 -17.29 14.17 -10.86
N SER A 242 -16.64 13.16 -10.31
CA SER A 242 -16.94 11.76 -10.56
C SER A 242 -18.33 11.38 -10.05
N ALA A 243 -18.89 10.29 -10.58
CA ALA A 243 -20.14 9.70 -10.09
C ALA A 243 -19.97 9.05 -8.69
N LEU A 244 -18.75 9.03 -8.14
CA LEU A 244 -18.43 8.40 -6.86
C LEU A 244 -18.38 9.48 -5.77
N LYS A 245 -19.23 9.32 -4.74
CA LYS A 245 -19.39 10.29 -3.65
C LYS A 245 -19.04 9.72 -2.27
N VAL A 246 -19.04 8.40 -2.13
CA VAL A 246 -18.87 7.72 -0.86
C VAL A 246 -17.89 6.56 -1.01
N GLY A 247 -16.97 6.43 -0.07
CA GLY A 247 -16.01 5.34 0.00
C GLY A 247 -15.12 5.25 -1.24
N ALA A 248 -14.76 6.39 -1.83
CA ALA A 248 -13.87 6.41 -2.98
C ALA A 248 -12.47 5.95 -2.55
N SER A 249 -11.97 4.90 -3.20
CA SER A 249 -10.61 4.38 -3.03
C SER A 249 -9.91 4.34 -4.37
N SER A 250 -8.64 4.67 -4.40
CA SER A 250 -7.86 4.68 -5.64
C SER A 250 -6.55 3.90 -5.52
N VAL A 251 -6.14 3.27 -6.63
CA VAL A 251 -4.87 2.57 -6.78
C VAL A 251 -4.25 2.93 -8.12
N HIS A 252 -3.05 3.49 -8.11
CA HIS A 252 -2.33 3.83 -9.33
C HIS A 252 -1.72 2.58 -10.00
N LEU A 253 -1.96 2.41 -11.29
CA LEU A 253 -1.51 1.30 -12.12
C LEU A 253 -0.72 1.82 -13.34
N GLY A 254 0.40 2.44 -13.11
CA GLY A 254 1.16 3.10 -14.16
C GLY A 254 0.41 4.31 -14.75
N GLU A 255 0.04 4.26 -16.02
CA GLU A 255 -0.70 5.36 -16.68
C GLU A 255 -2.21 5.38 -16.35
N LYS A 256 -2.73 4.36 -15.71
CA LYS A 256 -4.14 4.25 -15.31
C LYS A 256 -4.28 4.31 -13.80
N THR A 257 -5.43 4.73 -13.33
CA THR A 257 -5.81 4.66 -11.92
C THR A 257 -7.06 3.80 -11.80
N PHE A 258 -6.98 2.79 -10.98
CA PHE A 258 -8.17 2.05 -10.54
C PHE A 258 -8.86 2.88 -9.46
N VAL A 259 -10.18 3.07 -9.61
CA VAL A 259 -10.99 3.80 -8.63
C VAL A 259 -12.23 2.99 -8.30
N SER A 260 -12.52 2.83 -7.01
CA SER A 260 -13.77 2.23 -6.54
C SER A 260 -14.53 3.21 -5.66
N GLY A 261 -15.83 3.01 -5.52
CA GLY A 261 -16.67 3.83 -4.65
C GLY A 261 -18.15 3.70 -4.99
N SER A 262 -19.00 4.39 -4.24
CA SER A 262 -20.44 4.44 -4.45
C SER A 262 -20.91 5.86 -4.82
N ALA A 263 -21.99 5.94 -5.59
CA ALA A 263 -22.61 7.21 -5.94
C ALA A 263 -23.38 7.85 -4.78
N TYR A 264 -23.80 7.06 -3.80
CA TYR A 264 -24.53 7.50 -2.60
C TYR A 264 -24.31 6.52 -1.43
N GLU A 265 -24.59 6.97 -0.22
CA GLU A 265 -24.47 6.16 0.99
C GLU A 265 -25.38 4.93 0.93
N GLY A 266 -24.80 3.74 1.21
CA GLY A 266 -25.50 2.45 1.07
C GLY A 266 -25.71 1.99 -0.38
N GLY A 267 -25.22 2.73 -1.37
CA GLY A 267 -25.29 2.34 -2.77
C GLY A 267 -24.29 1.24 -3.13
N PRO A 268 -24.49 0.59 -4.31
CA PRO A 268 -23.58 -0.45 -4.77
C PRO A 268 -22.20 0.14 -5.11
N GLN A 269 -21.13 -0.62 -4.81
CA GLN A 269 -19.78 -0.27 -5.21
C GLN A 269 -19.64 -0.34 -6.74
N GLY A 270 -19.07 0.70 -7.32
CA GLY A 270 -18.63 0.75 -8.71
C GLY A 270 -17.11 0.63 -8.78
N PHE A 271 -16.61 0.03 -9.85
CA PHE A 271 -15.19 -0.16 -10.12
C PHE A 271 -14.86 0.41 -11.49
N PHE A 272 -13.83 1.24 -11.55
CA PHE A 272 -13.47 1.98 -12.74
C PHE A 272 -11.98 2.00 -12.98
N LEU A 273 -11.58 2.03 -14.26
CA LEU A 273 -10.24 2.43 -14.66
C LEU A 273 -10.33 3.86 -15.23
N VAL A 274 -9.50 4.73 -14.72
CA VAL A 274 -9.37 6.10 -15.20
C VAL A 274 -8.06 6.21 -15.95
N ASP A 275 -8.14 6.61 -17.21
CA ASP A 275 -6.96 6.86 -18.04
C ASP A 275 -6.32 8.17 -17.60
N GLY A 276 -5.07 8.10 -17.17
CA GLY A 276 -4.32 9.27 -16.68
C GLY A 276 -3.98 10.28 -17.79
N GLN A 277 -4.02 9.92 -19.09
CA GLN A 277 -3.70 10.82 -20.19
C GLN A 277 -4.89 11.66 -20.61
N ASN A 278 -6.07 11.07 -20.74
CA ASN A 278 -7.28 11.72 -21.28
C ASN A 278 -8.43 11.82 -20.28
N GLY A 279 -8.28 11.31 -19.06
CA GLY A 279 -9.28 11.36 -18.00
C GLY A 279 -10.52 10.48 -18.27
N LYS A 280 -10.46 9.57 -19.25
CA LYS A 280 -11.59 8.71 -19.59
C LYS A 280 -11.83 7.65 -18.53
N TRP A 281 -13.08 7.49 -18.11
CA TRP A 281 -13.53 6.47 -17.19
C TRP A 281 -14.06 5.25 -17.93
N GLU A 282 -13.55 4.09 -17.59
CA GLU A 282 -14.00 2.79 -18.08
C GLU A 282 -14.54 1.99 -16.90
N ARG A 283 -15.82 1.61 -16.94
CA ARG A 283 -16.43 0.79 -15.88
C ARG A 283 -16.00 -0.67 -16.02
N LEU A 284 -15.56 -1.25 -14.92
CA LEU A 284 -15.23 -2.67 -14.84
C LEU A 284 -16.45 -3.49 -14.38
N ASN A 285 -16.68 -4.59 -15.06
CA ASN A 285 -17.68 -5.57 -14.65
C ASN A 285 -17.00 -6.55 -13.67
N VAL A 286 -17.39 -6.45 -12.41
CA VAL A 286 -16.89 -7.30 -11.32
C VAL A 286 -18.00 -8.24 -10.90
N THR A 287 -17.67 -9.51 -10.64
CA THR A 287 -18.63 -10.51 -10.17
C THR A 287 -19.12 -10.17 -8.76
N SER A 288 -20.34 -10.57 -8.41
CA SER A 288 -20.97 -10.20 -7.14
C SER A 288 -20.18 -10.55 -5.89
N GLU A 289 -19.37 -11.61 -5.95
CA GLU A 289 -18.50 -12.03 -4.84
C GLU A 289 -17.37 -11.03 -4.51
N PHE A 290 -17.02 -10.14 -5.46
CA PHE A 290 -16.00 -9.10 -5.30
C PHE A 290 -16.57 -7.68 -5.27
N CYS A 291 -17.89 -7.53 -5.10
CA CYS A 291 -18.56 -6.23 -5.07
C CYS A 291 -18.64 -5.59 -3.67
N GLY A 292 -17.81 -6.02 -2.71
CA GLY A 292 -17.76 -5.48 -1.36
C GLY A 292 -17.09 -4.11 -1.26
N PHE A 293 -17.25 -3.46 -0.11
CA PHE A 293 -16.58 -2.20 0.22
C PHE A 293 -15.05 -2.41 0.29
N VAL A 294 -14.31 -1.58 -0.45
CA VAL A 294 -12.84 -1.62 -0.44
C VAL A 294 -12.34 -0.82 0.76
N GLN A 295 -11.69 -1.49 1.70
CA GLN A 295 -11.10 -0.85 2.88
C GLN A 295 -9.74 -0.22 2.59
N SER A 296 -8.93 -0.89 1.79
CA SER A 296 -7.59 -0.45 1.41
C SER A 296 -7.17 -1.14 0.12
N GLY A 297 -6.26 -0.53 -0.61
CA GLY A 297 -5.75 -1.08 -1.86
C GLY A 297 -4.36 -0.59 -2.18
N CYS A 298 -3.60 -1.39 -2.90
CA CYS A 298 -2.30 -0.99 -3.42
C CYS A 298 -2.02 -1.58 -4.80
N CYS A 299 -1.05 -0.98 -5.47
CA CYS A 299 -0.44 -1.54 -6.66
C CYS A 299 0.74 -2.42 -6.22
N VAL A 300 0.87 -3.61 -6.79
CA VAL A 300 2.05 -4.46 -6.63
C VAL A 300 2.67 -4.75 -7.99
N GLU A 301 3.97 -4.61 -8.07
CA GLU A 301 4.77 -4.96 -9.24
C GLU A 301 5.46 -6.31 -8.96
N ILE A 302 5.11 -7.36 -9.74
CA ILE A 302 5.50 -8.76 -9.51
C ILE A 302 6.46 -9.23 -10.58
#